data_b1326d90c459ad629ca06cb8d16377d6
#
_entry.id   b1326d90c459ad629ca06cb8d16377d6
#
_cell.length_a   1.000
_cell.length_b   1.000
_cell.length_c   1.000
_cell.angle_alpha   90.00
_cell.angle_beta   90.00
_cell.angle_gamma   90.00
#
_symmetry.space_group_name_H-M   'P 1'
#
loop_
_entity.id
_entity.type
_entity.pdbx_description
1 polymer ?
#
loop_
_entity_poly.entity_id
_entity_poly.type
_entity_poly.pdbx_seq_one_letter_code
_entity_poly.pdbx_strand_id
1 'polypeptide(L)'
;MSVLAVRDLEVRRGLRHVVRGVSVDVSRGEIVAVMGASGTGKTSVLRAVAGIDPIAAGTVAIDGLQLSAGPLPRGETLRQLHRRVGMVFQFHHLFEHLTALHNVWLALVHVQRQPQADAEKKARALLEHLGVGDRADAMPRELSGGEAQRVAIARALAVGPPLLLMDEPTASLDPARRGELAATLRQLASEGRTLVVATHDEEFARVCAHRVLIMEEGRVAR
;
A
#
# COMPACT_ATOMS: atom_id res chain seq x y z
N MET A 1 -7.67 -18.10 -3.28
CA MET A 1 -8.57 -17.11 -3.91
C MET A 1 -7.80 -15.82 -4.16
N SER A 2 -7.94 -15.21 -5.35
CA SER A 2 -7.29 -13.94 -5.70
C SER A 2 -7.94 -12.79 -4.93
N VAL A 3 -7.12 -11.93 -4.30
CA VAL A 3 -7.56 -10.68 -3.65
C VAL A 3 -7.47 -9.52 -4.63
N LEU A 4 -6.46 -9.52 -5.51
CA LEU A 4 -6.30 -8.54 -6.58
C LEU A 4 -6.24 -9.26 -7.93
N ALA A 5 -7.06 -8.83 -8.89
CA ALA A 5 -6.97 -9.25 -10.27
C ALA A 5 -6.95 -8.00 -11.17
N VAL A 6 -5.86 -7.80 -11.89
CA VAL A 6 -5.68 -6.74 -12.88
C VAL A 6 -5.71 -7.37 -14.26
N ARG A 7 -6.45 -6.79 -15.21
CA ARG A 7 -6.57 -7.27 -16.57
C ARG A 7 -6.38 -6.12 -17.54
N ASP A 8 -5.36 -6.25 -18.39
CA ASP A 8 -5.03 -5.34 -19.49
C ASP A 8 -5.04 -3.86 -19.09
N LEU A 9 -4.52 -3.59 -17.88
CA LEU A 9 -4.53 -2.26 -17.29
C LEU A 9 -3.70 -1.29 -18.14
N GLU A 10 -4.34 -0.21 -18.57
CA GLU A 10 -3.69 0.94 -19.18
C GLU A 10 -3.89 2.20 -18.34
N VAL A 11 -2.80 2.96 -18.17
CA VAL A 11 -2.81 4.27 -17.50
C VAL A 11 -2.16 5.30 -18.41
N ARG A 12 -2.79 6.47 -18.53
CA ARG A 12 -2.27 7.61 -19.30
C ARG A 12 -2.09 8.82 -18.39
N ARG A 13 -1.04 9.59 -18.62
CA ARG A 13 -0.79 10.91 -18.00
C ARG A 13 -0.61 11.93 -19.12
N GLY A 14 -1.67 12.68 -19.40
CA GLY A 14 -1.75 13.49 -20.60
C GLY A 14 -1.62 12.61 -21.85
N LEU A 15 -0.65 12.94 -22.73
CA LEU A 15 -0.38 12.17 -23.93
C LEU A 15 0.52 10.94 -23.71
N ARG A 16 1.15 10.80 -22.53
CA ARG A 16 2.03 9.67 -22.24
C ARG A 16 1.23 8.45 -21.81
N HIS A 17 1.45 7.33 -22.49
CA HIS A 17 0.97 6.01 -22.12
C HIS A 17 1.97 5.39 -21.15
N VAL A 18 1.65 5.41 -19.85
CA VAL A 18 2.59 5.06 -18.76
C VAL A 18 2.50 3.58 -18.39
N VAL A 19 1.30 2.99 -18.46
CA VAL A 19 1.05 1.56 -18.25
C VAL A 19 0.32 1.03 -19.47
N ARG A 20 0.77 -0.13 -20.01
CA ARG A 20 0.41 -0.60 -21.34
C ARG A 20 0.02 -2.08 -21.32
N GLY A 21 -1.19 -2.39 -20.83
CA GLY A 21 -1.75 -3.74 -20.85
C GLY A 21 -1.13 -4.65 -19.76
N VAL A 22 -1.01 -4.13 -18.53
CA VAL A 22 -0.52 -4.92 -17.37
C VAL A 22 -1.63 -5.83 -16.88
N SER A 23 -1.32 -7.13 -16.76
CA SER A 23 -2.21 -8.13 -16.17
C SER A 23 -1.48 -8.89 -15.06
N VAL A 24 -2.12 -9.00 -13.89
CA VAL A 24 -1.57 -9.70 -12.72
C VAL A 24 -2.68 -10.16 -11.78
N ASP A 25 -2.51 -11.34 -11.20
CA ASP A 25 -3.29 -11.84 -10.08
C ASP A 25 -2.43 -11.89 -8.83
N VAL A 26 -3.01 -11.53 -7.67
CA VAL A 26 -2.35 -11.65 -6.36
C VAL A 26 -3.28 -12.40 -5.42
N SER A 27 -2.77 -13.50 -4.88
CA SER A 27 -3.51 -14.38 -3.98
C SER A 27 -3.52 -13.84 -2.53
N ARG A 28 -4.48 -14.32 -1.73
CA ARG A 28 -4.51 -13.98 -0.30
C ARG A 28 -3.24 -14.44 0.39
N GLY A 29 -2.64 -13.56 1.21
CA GLY A 29 -1.39 -13.84 1.91
C GLY A 29 -0.15 -13.81 1.01
N GLU A 30 -0.27 -13.39 -0.25
CA GLU A 30 0.85 -13.25 -1.17
C GLU A 30 1.46 -11.85 -1.09
N ILE A 31 2.79 -11.77 -1.15
CA ILE A 31 3.55 -10.55 -1.40
C ILE A 31 4.07 -10.59 -2.82
N VAL A 32 3.64 -9.65 -3.65
CA VAL A 32 4.15 -9.46 -5.02
C VAL A 32 4.99 -8.20 -5.06
N ALA A 33 6.26 -8.32 -5.43
CA ALA A 33 7.11 -7.17 -5.72
C ALA A 33 6.98 -6.78 -7.20
N VAL A 34 6.71 -5.51 -7.46
CA VAL A 34 6.73 -4.93 -8.80
C VAL A 34 8.03 -4.15 -8.94
N MET A 35 8.97 -4.69 -9.70
CA MET A 35 10.31 -4.15 -9.87
C MET A 35 10.51 -3.51 -11.23
N GLY A 36 11.54 -2.69 -11.37
CA GLY A 36 11.95 -2.03 -12.61
C GLY A 36 12.57 -0.67 -12.34
N ALA A 37 13.22 -0.11 -13.35
CA ALA A 37 13.86 1.21 -13.27
C ALA A 37 12.85 2.32 -12.91
N SER A 38 13.35 3.49 -12.50
CA SER A 38 12.52 4.66 -12.28
C SER A 38 11.79 5.05 -13.57
N GLY A 39 10.50 5.36 -13.47
CA GLY A 39 9.68 5.77 -14.63
C GLY A 39 9.06 4.63 -15.45
N THR A 40 9.29 3.35 -15.11
CA THR A 40 8.68 2.20 -15.83
C THR A 40 7.19 2.01 -15.60
N GLY A 41 6.57 2.78 -14.68
CA GLY A 41 5.12 2.74 -14.45
C GLY A 41 4.68 2.05 -13.16
N LYS A 42 5.59 1.54 -12.31
CA LYS A 42 5.28 0.86 -11.04
C LYS A 42 4.29 1.64 -10.16
N THR A 43 4.66 2.88 -9.80
CA THR A 43 3.81 3.79 -9.02
C THR A 43 2.45 4.02 -9.68
N SER A 44 2.40 4.10 -11.02
CA SER A 44 1.14 4.33 -11.75
C SER A 44 0.21 3.11 -11.69
N VAL A 45 0.75 1.89 -11.69
CA VAL A 45 -0.03 0.68 -11.45
C VAL A 45 -0.63 0.73 -10.05
N LEU A 46 0.17 0.98 -9.00
CA LEU A 46 -0.32 1.05 -7.63
C LEU A 46 -1.39 2.14 -7.46
N ARG A 47 -1.16 3.32 -8.02
CA ARG A 47 -2.10 4.44 -7.94
C ARG A 47 -3.43 4.16 -8.66
N ALA A 48 -3.40 3.47 -9.80
CA ALA A 48 -4.61 3.05 -10.50
C ALA A 48 -5.40 2.01 -9.69
N VAL A 49 -4.71 1.02 -9.09
CA VAL A 49 -5.32 0.03 -8.19
C VAL A 49 -5.95 0.72 -6.96
N ALA A 50 -5.28 1.74 -6.41
CA ALA A 50 -5.80 2.53 -5.28
C ALA A 50 -6.92 3.52 -5.67
N GLY A 51 -7.27 3.64 -6.96
CA GLY A 51 -8.27 4.60 -7.45
C GLY A 51 -7.83 6.06 -7.34
N ILE A 52 -6.53 6.32 -7.36
CA ILE A 52 -5.93 7.66 -7.33
C ILE A 52 -5.72 8.18 -8.75
N ASP A 53 -5.28 7.32 -9.68
CA ASP A 53 -5.15 7.64 -11.10
C ASP A 53 -6.28 6.93 -11.89
N PRO A 54 -6.85 7.58 -12.92
CA PRO A 54 -7.92 6.97 -13.72
C PRO A 54 -7.38 5.80 -14.58
N ILE A 55 -8.22 4.79 -14.77
CA ILE A 55 -7.96 3.66 -15.65
C ILE A 55 -8.34 4.09 -17.09
N ALA A 56 -7.37 4.03 -18.01
CA ALA A 56 -7.61 4.36 -19.43
C ALA A 56 -8.23 3.18 -20.20
N ALA A 57 -7.79 1.94 -19.90
CA ALA A 57 -8.37 0.69 -20.39
C ALA A 57 -8.11 -0.44 -19.42
N GLY A 58 -8.83 -1.55 -19.55
CA GLY A 58 -8.72 -2.71 -18.69
C GLY A 58 -9.60 -2.63 -17.44
N THR A 59 -9.35 -3.57 -16.51
CA THR A 59 -10.11 -3.68 -15.26
C THR A 59 -9.21 -4.01 -14.08
N VAL A 60 -9.65 -3.60 -12.89
CA VAL A 60 -9.03 -3.94 -11.59
C VAL A 60 -10.11 -4.46 -10.67
N ALA A 61 -10.00 -5.70 -10.23
CA ALA A 61 -10.90 -6.30 -9.25
C ALA A 61 -10.16 -6.50 -7.92
N ILE A 62 -10.75 -6.03 -6.81
CA ILE A 62 -10.17 -6.08 -5.48
C ILE A 62 -11.21 -6.62 -4.51
N ASP A 63 -11.02 -7.82 -4.01
CA ASP A 63 -11.89 -8.48 -3.02
C ASP A 63 -13.39 -8.28 -3.36
N GLY A 64 -13.75 -8.61 -4.63
CA GLY A 64 -15.13 -8.50 -5.15
C GLY A 64 -15.56 -7.12 -5.64
N LEU A 65 -14.78 -6.06 -5.43
CA LEU A 65 -15.04 -4.75 -6.02
C LEU A 65 -14.32 -4.65 -7.38
N GLN A 66 -15.04 -4.32 -8.45
CA GLN A 66 -14.46 -4.10 -9.77
C GLN A 66 -14.44 -2.62 -10.15
N LEU A 67 -13.27 -2.16 -10.60
CA LEU A 67 -13.05 -0.88 -11.25
C LEU A 67 -12.81 -1.13 -12.74
N SER A 68 -13.36 -0.26 -13.59
CA SER A 68 -13.19 -0.33 -15.05
C SER A 68 -12.67 1.01 -15.58
N ALA A 69 -12.28 1.02 -16.85
CA ALA A 69 -11.88 2.23 -17.56
C ALA A 69 -12.92 3.35 -17.39
N GLY A 70 -12.45 4.56 -17.14
CA GLY A 70 -13.32 5.72 -16.93
C GLY A 70 -12.81 6.69 -15.87
N PRO A 71 -13.66 7.60 -15.40
CA PRO A 71 -13.31 8.57 -14.38
C PRO A 71 -13.02 7.90 -13.04
N LEU A 72 -12.34 8.64 -12.15
CA LEU A 72 -12.07 8.18 -10.80
C LEU A 72 -13.35 7.77 -10.07
N PRO A 73 -13.31 6.70 -9.27
CA PRO A 73 -14.46 6.27 -8.48
C PRO A 73 -14.90 7.38 -7.51
N ARG A 74 -16.21 7.48 -7.28
CA ARG A 74 -16.81 8.49 -6.39
C ARG A 74 -17.84 7.84 -5.46
N GLY A 75 -18.28 8.60 -4.47
CA GLY A 75 -19.37 8.20 -3.58
C GLY A 75 -19.13 6.86 -2.91
N GLU A 76 -20.08 5.93 -3.03
CA GLU A 76 -20.04 4.63 -2.36
C GLU A 76 -18.91 3.74 -2.92
N THR A 77 -18.68 3.74 -4.23
CA THR A 77 -17.58 2.97 -4.85
C THR A 77 -16.23 3.36 -4.28
N LEU A 78 -15.98 4.67 -4.11
CA LEU A 78 -14.72 5.16 -3.49
C LEU A 78 -14.63 4.73 -2.02
N ARG A 79 -15.71 4.81 -1.27
CA ARG A 79 -15.73 4.33 0.13
C ARG A 79 -15.45 2.82 0.23
N GLN A 80 -16.04 2.02 -0.65
CA GLN A 80 -15.79 0.58 -0.71
C GLN A 80 -14.35 0.25 -1.07
N LEU A 81 -13.76 1.01 -2.01
CA LEU A 81 -12.35 0.88 -2.39
C LEU A 81 -11.42 1.18 -1.20
N HIS A 82 -11.64 2.29 -0.50
CA HIS A 82 -10.82 2.67 0.66
C HIS A 82 -10.92 1.70 1.85
N ARG A 83 -11.97 0.88 1.92
CA ARG A 83 -12.05 -0.22 2.89
C ARG A 83 -11.26 -1.45 2.47
N ARG A 84 -10.95 -1.61 1.18
CA ARG A 84 -10.26 -2.77 0.62
C ARG A 84 -8.79 -2.54 0.36
N VAL A 85 -8.38 -1.29 0.25
CA VAL A 85 -7.01 -0.93 -0.11
C VAL A 85 -6.43 0.02 0.92
N GLY A 86 -5.33 -0.41 1.55
CA GLY A 86 -4.41 0.47 2.28
C GLY A 86 -3.27 0.87 1.35
N MET A 87 -2.78 2.10 1.44
CA MET A 87 -1.63 2.55 0.66
C MET A 87 -0.60 3.24 1.55
N VAL A 88 0.66 2.84 1.38
CA VAL A 88 1.83 3.46 1.98
C VAL A 88 2.65 4.08 0.86
N PHE A 89 2.88 5.37 0.94
CA PHE A 89 3.65 6.16 -0.02
C PHE A 89 5.12 6.26 0.38
N GLN A 90 5.99 6.52 -0.58
CA GLN A 90 7.43 6.66 -0.41
C GLN A 90 7.85 7.62 0.71
N PHE A 91 7.15 8.75 0.89
CA PHE A 91 7.44 9.78 1.90
C PHE A 91 6.53 9.68 3.15
N HIS A 92 5.91 8.51 3.40
CA HIS A 92 5.01 8.21 4.51
C HIS A 92 3.76 9.10 4.57
N HIS A 93 3.85 10.39 4.27
CA HIS A 93 2.77 11.39 4.31
C HIS A 93 1.95 11.33 5.60
N LEU A 94 2.64 11.28 6.74
CA LEU A 94 2.00 11.42 8.04
C LEU A 94 1.48 12.86 8.20
N PHE A 95 0.37 13.01 8.90
CA PHE A 95 -0.15 14.32 9.25
C PHE A 95 0.77 14.94 10.32
N GLU A 96 1.54 15.94 9.94
CA GLU A 96 2.61 16.56 10.77
C GLU A 96 2.10 17.19 12.08
N HIS A 97 0.84 17.58 12.12
CA HIS A 97 0.17 18.19 13.28
C HIS A 97 -0.52 17.17 14.19
N LEU A 98 -0.40 15.88 13.91
CA LEU A 98 -1.02 14.79 14.66
C LEU A 98 0.06 13.83 15.18
N THR A 99 -0.14 13.30 16.40
CA THR A 99 0.73 12.25 16.93
C THR A 99 0.66 10.97 16.09
N ALA A 100 1.58 10.03 16.30
CA ALA A 100 1.56 8.72 15.67
C ALA A 100 0.21 8.00 15.91
N LEU A 101 -0.27 8.01 17.15
CA LEU A 101 -1.57 7.43 17.53
C LEU A 101 -2.72 8.08 16.75
N HIS A 102 -2.77 9.41 16.70
CA HIS A 102 -3.81 10.15 15.97
C HIS A 102 -3.78 9.85 14.46
N ASN A 103 -2.59 9.76 13.87
CA ASN A 103 -2.44 9.37 12.47
C ASN A 103 -3.08 8.00 12.18
N VAL A 104 -3.03 7.07 13.12
CA VAL A 104 -3.56 5.71 12.93
C VAL A 104 -5.07 5.65 13.15
N TRP A 105 -5.60 6.23 14.24
CA TRP A 105 -7.02 6.07 14.55
C TRP A 105 -7.96 7.02 13.80
N LEU A 106 -7.46 8.11 13.21
CA LEU A 106 -8.27 9.13 12.55
C LEU A 106 -9.31 8.55 11.57
N ALA A 107 -8.89 7.62 10.71
CA ALA A 107 -9.78 6.99 9.73
C ALA A 107 -10.83 6.08 10.39
N LEU A 108 -10.53 5.47 11.53
CA LEU A 108 -11.48 4.63 12.27
C LEU A 108 -12.65 5.46 12.78
N VAL A 109 -12.39 6.64 13.32
CA VAL A 109 -13.44 7.53 13.85
C VAL A 109 -14.21 8.21 12.71
N HIS A 110 -13.51 8.87 11.79
CA HIS A 110 -14.17 9.74 10.81
C HIS A 110 -14.73 8.99 9.60
N VAL A 111 -14.12 7.88 9.20
CA VAL A 111 -14.57 7.09 8.03
C VAL A 111 -15.38 5.87 8.45
N GLN A 112 -14.96 5.12 9.47
CA GLN A 112 -15.67 3.94 9.94
C GLN A 112 -16.71 4.23 11.05
N ARG A 113 -16.75 5.47 11.56
CA ARG A 113 -17.67 5.90 12.61
C ARG A 113 -17.56 5.10 13.91
N GLN A 114 -16.36 4.59 14.21
CA GLN A 114 -16.10 3.91 15.48
C GLN A 114 -16.04 4.91 16.65
N PRO A 115 -16.45 4.51 17.86
CA PRO A 115 -16.22 5.30 19.07
C PRO A 115 -14.72 5.57 19.23
N GLN A 116 -14.35 6.78 19.67
CA GLN A 116 -12.95 7.18 19.79
C GLN A 116 -12.14 6.24 20.67
N ALA A 117 -12.67 5.84 21.82
CA ALA A 117 -11.98 4.94 22.74
C ALA A 117 -11.62 3.59 22.12
N ASP A 118 -12.53 3.02 21.29
CA ASP A 118 -12.28 1.75 20.58
C ASP A 118 -11.24 1.94 19.46
N ALA A 119 -11.33 3.07 18.76
CA ALA A 119 -10.37 3.44 17.71
C ALA A 119 -8.96 3.63 18.28
N GLU A 120 -8.81 4.32 19.41
CA GLU A 120 -7.53 4.49 20.11
C GLU A 120 -6.95 3.17 20.59
N LYS A 121 -7.78 2.31 21.22
CA LYS A 121 -7.36 0.97 21.65
C LYS A 121 -6.83 0.14 20.48
N LYS A 122 -7.54 0.14 19.35
CA LYS A 122 -7.13 -0.57 18.14
C LYS A 122 -5.85 0.02 17.54
N ALA A 123 -5.72 1.34 17.52
CA ALA A 123 -4.54 2.00 17.01
C ALA A 123 -3.29 1.72 17.88
N ARG A 124 -3.41 1.74 19.21
CA ARG A 124 -2.31 1.37 20.12
C ARG A 124 -1.88 -0.08 19.89
N ALA A 125 -2.82 -1.01 19.78
CA ALA A 125 -2.50 -2.41 19.50
C ALA A 125 -1.76 -2.59 18.15
N LEU A 126 -2.13 -1.82 17.11
CA LEU A 126 -1.43 -1.84 15.82
C LEU A 126 -0.02 -1.25 15.93
N LEU A 127 0.18 -0.16 16.65
CA LEU A 127 1.50 0.42 16.87
C LEU A 127 2.40 -0.53 17.67
N GLU A 128 1.88 -1.18 18.71
CA GLU A 128 2.60 -2.20 19.46
C GLU A 128 2.98 -3.40 18.59
N HIS A 129 2.03 -3.91 17.80
CA HIS A 129 2.26 -5.03 16.87
C HIS A 129 3.37 -4.74 15.85
N LEU A 130 3.49 -3.47 15.44
CA LEU A 130 4.54 -3.01 14.52
C LEU A 130 5.81 -2.51 15.24
N GLY A 131 5.92 -2.69 16.56
CA GLY A 131 7.10 -2.35 17.34
C GLY A 131 7.38 -0.85 17.49
N VAL A 132 6.31 -0.04 17.51
CA VAL A 132 6.36 1.43 17.72
C VAL A 132 5.32 1.90 18.74
N GLY A 133 4.90 1.04 19.65
CA GLY A 133 3.92 1.37 20.70
C GLY A 133 4.38 2.46 21.63
N ASP A 134 5.67 2.48 21.98
CA ASP A 134 6.34 3.49 22.82
C ASP A 134 6.41 4.88 22.15
N ARG A 135 6.17 4.94 20.82
CA ARG A 135 6.16 6.18 20.02
C ARG A 135 4.75 6.69 19.74
N ALA A 136 3.71 6.12 20.38
CA ALA A 136 2.30 6.46 20.11
C ALA A 136 2.01 7.96 20.25
N ASP A 137 2.60 8.62 21.21
CA ASP A 137 2.36 10.04 21.49
C ASP A 137 3.39 10.98 20.82
N ALA A 138 4.38 10.42 20.07
CA ALA A 138 5.36 11.20 19.33
C ALA A 138 4.75 11.87 18.09
N MET A 139 5.24 13.07 17.79
CA MET A 139 4.93 13.78 16.54
C MET A 139 5.79 13.22 15.38
N PRO A 140 5.34 13.32 14.11
CA PRO A 140 6.09 12.79 12.97
C PRO A 140 7.57 13.24 12.90
N ARG A 141 7.86 14.48 13.25
CA ARG A 141 9.22 15.06 13.31
C ARG A 141 10.12 14.43 14.38
N GLU A 142 9.55 13.74 15.34
CA GLU A 142 10.26 13.09 16.46
C GLU A 142 10.53 11.60 16.19
N LEU A 143 10.00 11.10 15.05
CA LEU A 143 10.16 9.72 14.61
C LEU A 143 11.39 9.58 13.72
N SER A 144 12.14 8.50 13.89
CA SER A 144 13.11 8.07 12.89
C SER A 144 12.40 7.61 11.60
N GLY A 145 13.12 7.54 10.48
CA GLY A 145 12.54 7.10 9.21
C GLY A 145 11.85 5.73 9.30
N GLY A 146 12.45 4.77 10.03
CA GLY A 146 11.86 3.45 10.23
C GLY A 146 10.62 3.46 11.14
N GLU A 147 10.59 4.31 12.19
CA GLU A 147 9.42 4.49 13.03
C GLU A 147 8.27 5.14 12.24
N ALA A 148 8.56 6.20 11.49
CA ALA A 148 7.57 6.86 10.63
C ALA A 148 6.99 5.89 9.57
N GLN A 149 7.84 5.02 9.00
CA GLN A 149 7.41 3.96 8.09
C GLN A 149 6.44 3.00 8.78
N ARG A 150 6.75 2.51 9.98
CA ARG A 150 5.88 1.61 10.73
C ARG A 150 4.56 2.26 11.14
N VAL A 151 4.58 3.54 11.51
CA VAL A 151 3.35 4.33 11.76
C VAL A 151 2.51 4.46 10.49
N ALA A 152 3.13 4.71 9.32
CA ALA A 152 2.41 4.77 8.05
C ALA A 152 1.78 3.42 7.66
N ILE A 153 2.46 2.30 7.95
CA ILE A 153 1.90 0.95 7.78
C ILE A 153 0.73 0.74 8.75
N ALA A 154 0.88 1.10 10.04
CA ALA A 154 -0.21 1.01 11.02
C ALA A 154 -1.45 1.78 10.56
N ARG A 155 -1.26 3.01 10.06
CA ARG A 155 -2.34 3.83 9.51
C ARG A 155 -3.04 3.16 8.33
N ALA A 156 -2.27 2.59 7.40
CA ALA A 156 -2.82 1.91 6.25
C ALA A 156 -3.59 0.62 6.63
N LEU A 157 -3.16 -0.07 7.69
CA LEU A 157 -3.79 -1.29 8.21
C LEU A 157 -4.98 -1.01 9.13
N ALA A 158 -5.14 0.20 9.67
CA ALA A 158 -6.14 0.51 10.69
C ALA A 158 -7.57 0.15 10.26
N VAL A 159 -7.93 0.42 9.01
CA VAL A 159 -9.26 0.09 8.46
C VAL A 159 -9.44 -1.40 8.15
N GLY A 160 -8.39 -2.22 8.31
CA GLY A 160 -8.43 -3.66 8.05
C GLY A 160 -8.48 -4.07 6.58
N PRO A 161 -7.77 -3.38 5.65
CA PRO A 161 -7.88 -3.68 4.24
C PRO A 161 -7.31 -5.08 3.91
N PRO A 162 -7.93 -5.85 3.00
CA PRO A 162 -7.37 -7.11 2.52
C PRO A 162 -6.13 -6.94 1.64
N LEU A 163 -5.96 -5.76 1.01
CA LEU A 163 -4.84 -5.42 0.14
C LEU A 163 -4.06 -4.21 0.67
N LEU A 164 -2.74 -4.36 0.81
CA LEU A 164 -1.82 -3.28 1.14
C LEU A 164 -0.91 -3.00 -0.06
N LEU A 165 -0.90 -1.77 -0.52
CA LEU A 165 0.00 -1.27 -1.57
C LEU A 165 1.11 -0.45 -0.93
N MET A 166 2.34 -0.65 -1.38
CA MET A 166 3.50 0.09 -0.89
C MET A 166 4.35 0.58 -2.05
N ASP A 167 4.63 1.87 -2.07
CA ASP A 167 5.43 2.51 -3.11
C ASP A 167 6.80 2.90 -2.54
N GLU A 168 7.87 2.24 -3.04
CA GLU A 168 9.27 2.43 -2.64
C GLU A 168 9.50 2.46 -1.11
N PRO A 169 9.04 1.44 -0.36
CA PRO A 169 9.06 1.50 1.11
C PRO A 169 10.46 1.47 1.72
N THR A 170 11.50 1.15 0.94
CA THR A 170 12.90 1.10 1.41
C THR A 170 13.70 2.36 1.12
N ALA A 171 13.13 3.35 0.41
CA ALA A 171 13.86 4.49 -0.12
C ALA A 171 14.57 5.35 0.95
N SER A 172 14.04 5.39 2.18
CA SER A 172 14.59 6.17 3.30
C SER A 172 15.19 5.31 4.41
N LEU A 173 15.39 3.99 4.17
CA LEU A 173 15.86 3.06 5.17
C LEU A 173 17.32 2.63 4.92
N ASP A 174 18.09 2.54 6.01
CA ASP A 174 19.38 1.87 5.99
C ASP A 174 19.24 0.34 5.79
N PRO A 175 20.31 -0.39 5.42
CA PRO A 175 20.25 -1.81 5.11
C PRO A 175 19.68 -2.68 6.26
N ALA A 176 20.03 -2.38 7.52
CA ALA A 176 19.54 -3.15 8.66
C ALA A 176 18.02 -3.02 8.80
N ARG A 177 17.50 -1.80 8.67
CA ARG A 177 16.05 -1.52 8.75
C ARG A 177 15.26 -2.08 7.58
N ARG A 178 15.88 -2.26 6.39
CA ARG A 178 15.23 -2.96 5.26
C ARG A 178 14.94 -4.42 5.62
N GLY A 179 15.85 -5.10 6.33
CA GLY A 179 15.64 -6.47 6.82
C GLY A 179 14.47 -6.55 7.83
N GLU A 180 14.40 -5.60 8.77
CA GLU A 180 13.29 -5.52 9.73
C GLU A 180 11.94 -5.28 9.03
N LEU A 181 11.91 -4.38 8.04
CA LEU A 181 10.72 -4.15 7.23
C LEU A 181 10.31 -5.41 6.47
N ALA A 182 11.25 -6.11 5.83
CA ALA A 182 10.96 -7.35 5.11
C ALA A 182 10.34 -8.40 6.04
N ALA A 183 10.88 -8.58 7.26
CA ALA A 183 10.33 -9.48 8.27
C ALA A 183 8.90 -9.08 8.67
N THR A 184 8.65 -7.79 8.90
CA THR A 184 7.33 -7.24 9.23
C THR A 184 6.31 -7.54 8.11
N LEU A 185 6.68 -7.31 6.84
CA LEU A 185 5.77 -7.57 5.71
C LEU A 185 5.48 -9.07 5.55
N ARG A 186 6.48 -9.93 5.76
CA ARG A 186 6.29 -11.39 5.75
C ARG A 186 5.37 -11.86 6.87
N GLN A 187 5.49 -11.30 8.07
CA GLN A 187 4.57 -11.56 9.16
C GLN A 187 3.14 -11.17 8.79
N LEU A 188 2.91 -9.96 8.28
CA LEU A 188 1.59 -9.51 7.82
C LEU A 188 1.00 -10.44 6.75
N ALA A 189 1.83 -10.95 5.83
CA ALA A 189 1.39 -11.90 4.81
C ALA A 189 0.99 -13.24 5.43
N SER A 190 1.75 -13.76 6.40
CA SER A 190 1.43 -14.99 7.12
C SER A 190 0.13 -14.88 7.93
N GLU A 191 -0.25 -13.67 8.34
CA GLU A 191 -1.54 -13.32 8.97
C GLU A 191 -2.69 -13.15 7.95
N GLY A 192 -2.43 -13.44 6.66
CA GLY A 192 -3.41 -13.40 5.58
C GLY A 192 -3.57 -12.06 4.88
N ARG A 193 -2.69 -11.07 5.15
CA ARG A 193 -2.66 -9.80 4.40
C ARG A 193 -2.02 -10.02 3.04
N THR A 194 -2.59 -9.39 2.01
CA THR A 194 -2.06 -9.42 0.64
C THR A 194 -1.33 -8.11 0.38
N LEU A 195 -0.12 -8.19 -0.19
CA LEU A 195 0.71 -7.01 -0.38
C LEU A 195 1.20 -6.91 -1.83
N VAL A 196 1.21 -5.69 -2.36
CA VAL A 196 1.90 -5.35 -3.61
C VAL A 196 2.89 -4.23 -3.32
N VAL A 197 4.16 -4.49 -3.58
CA VAL A 197 5.26 -3.58 -3.25
C VAL A 197 5.97 -3.15 -4.52
N ALA A 198 5.89 -1.88 -4.88
CA ALA A 198 6.72 -1.30 -5.93
C ALA A 198 8.09 -0.94 -5.35
N THR A 199 9.17 -1.46 -5.92
CA THR A 199 10.52 -1.16 -5.48
C THR A 199 11.54 -1.36 -6.60
N HIS A 200 12.70 -0.71 -6.48
CA HIS A 200 13.90 -0.97 -7.29
C HIS A 200 14.99 -1.70 -6.49
N ASP A 201 14.72 -2.02 -5.21
CA ASP A 201 15.64 -2.72 -4.33
C ASP A 201 15.52 -4.23 -4.53
N GLU A 202 16.46 -4.81 -5.28
CA GLU A 202 16.46 -6.23 -5.63
C GLU A 202 16.64 -7.13 -4.40
N GLU A 203 17.51 -6.75 -3.48
CA GLU A 203 17.79 -7.53 -2.27
C GLU A 203 16.52 -7.57 -1.38
N PHE A 204 15.90 -6.42 -1.16
CA PHE A 204 14.65 -6.34 -0.42
C PHE A 204 13.54 -7.17 -1.07
N ALA A 205 13.37 -7.05 -2.40
CA ALA A 205 12.36 -7.83 -3.12
C ALA A 205 12.60 -9.35 -2.99
N ARG A 206 13.86 -9.80 -3.13
CA ARG A 206 14.25 -11.20 -2.98
C ARG A 206 13.96 -11.76 -1.58
N VAL A 207 14.18 -10.96 -0.53
CA VAL A 207 13.95 -11.38 0.87
C VAL A 207 12.47 -11.30 1.23
N CYS A 208 11.76 -10.28 0.74
CA CYS A 208 10.40 -9.97 1.15
C CYS A 208 9.33 -10.72 0.34
N ALA A 209 9.46 -10.75 -1.01
CA ALA A 209 8.38 -11.15 -1.89
C ALA A 209 8.29 -12.69 -2.10
N HIS A 210 7.07 -13.17 -2.34
CA HIS A 210 6.82 -14.54 -2.81
C HIS A 210 7.00 -14.63 -4.33
N ARG A 211 6.75 -13.51 -5.05
CA ARG A 211 6.86 -13.40 -6.49
C ARG A 211 7.29 -12.01 -6.90
N VAL A 212 8.11 -11.92 -7.94
CA VAL A 212 8.60 -10.67 -8.51
C VAL A 212 8.05 -10.51 -9.93
N LEU A 213 7.55 -9.32 -10.23
CA LEU A 213 7.15 -8.89 -11.58
C LEU A 213 8.12 -7.78 -12.01
N ILE A 214 8.73 -7.95 -13.16
CA ILE A 214 9.61 -6.93 -13.74
C ILE A 214 8.79 -6.04 -14.67
N MET A 215 8.84 -4.74 -14.45
CA MET A 215 8.22 -3.75 -15.34
C MET A 215 9.27 -3.04 -16.20
N GLU A 216 9.03 -3.06 -17.51
CA GLU A 216 9.81 -2.36 -18.51
C GLU A 216 8.89 -1.59 -19.45
N GLU A 217 9.14 -0.33 -19.69
CA GLU A 217 8.39 0.54 -20.62
C GLU A 217 6.86 0.48 -20.47
N GLY A 218 6.38 0.34 -19.22
CA GLY A 218 4.96 0.27 -18.90
C GLY A 218 4.31 -1.11 -19.06
N ARG A 219 5.09 -2.15 -19.29
CA ARG A 219 4.64 -3.54 -19.44
C ARG A 219 5.29 -4.45 -18.39
N VAL A 220 4.67 -5.59 -18.12
CA VAL A 220 5.35 -6.68 -17.40
C VAL A 220 6.23 -7.41 -18.40
N ALA A 221 7.55 -7.46 -18.12
CA ALA A 221 8.49 -8.26 -18.88
C ALA A 221 8.13 -9.75 -18.76
N ARG A 222 8.28 -10.49 -19.84
CA ARG A 222 7.99 -11.93 -19.92
C ARG A 222 9.13 -12.75 -19.37
#